data_743896ea8f92284e056db2b034bf69c2
#
_entry.id   743896ea8f92284e056db2b034bf69c2
#
_cell.length_a   1.000
_cell.length_b   1.000
_cell.length_c   1.000
_cell.angle_alpha   90.00
_cell.angle_beta   90.00
_cell.angle_gamma   90.00
#
_symmetry.space_group_name_H-M   'P 1'
#
loop_
_entity.id
_entity.type
_entity.pdbx_description
1 polymer ?
#
loop_
_entity_poly.entity_id
_entity_poly.type
_entity_poly.pdbx_seq_one_letter_code
_entity_poly.pdbx_strand_id
1 'polypeptide(L)'
;MSNPAVLFLQDVLQEPKLIDWEWIGENFWEDIVPAVQGHIFLSFVSVAVALVIALPVGVLSARYRKVYPPVTFVTGILYSIPSLALFAILISIPGVAIGPAPVIIALVAYSLLILIRNTVAGLDSVPPETIDAARGMGLTNRQILFRVELPLALPVIVAGIRIATVTIIGIATIGAYINGGGLGQLIFDGISRQFPTMIITGAVLATALAIIADLLLLALERYLRPWARARRT
;
A
#
# COMPACT_ATOMS: atom_id res chain seq x y z
N MET A 1 34.09 39.28 21.24
CA MET A 1 33.22 39.69 20.13
C MET A 1 33.62 38.82 18.92
N SER A 2 32.86 37.81 18.59
CA SER A 2 33.12 36.92 17.43
C SER A 2 32.80 37.71 16.14
N ASN A 3 33.76 37.69 15.22
CA ASN A 3 33.63 38.38 13.94
C ASN A 3 32.48 37.73 13.13
N PRO A 4 31.43 38.46 12.70
CA PRO A 4 30.30 37.89 11.97
C PRO A 4 30.73 37.18 10.66
N ALA A 5 31.85 37.58 10.05
CA ALA A 5 32.40 36.91 8.89
C ALA A 5 32.98 35.53 9.24
N VAL A 6 33.53 35.35 10.44
CA VAL A 6 34.07 34.04 10.88
C VAL A 6 32.91 33.09 11.21
N LEU A 7 31.83 33.59 11.81
CA LEU A 7 30.64 32.80 12.06
C LEU A 7 29.97 32.34 10.75
N PHE A 8 29.84 33.25 9.76
CA PHE A 8 29.33 32.92 8.43
C PHE A 8 30.20 31.88 7.71
N LEU A 9 31.53 32.02 7.78
CA LEU A 9 32.44 31.04 7.18
C LEU A 9 32.42 29.70 7.92
N GLN A 10 32.21 29.66 9.22
CA GLN A 10 32.04 28.43 9.99
C GLN A 10 30.72 27.72 9.63
N ASP A 11 29.65 28.46 9.40
CA ASP A 11 28.35 27.92 9.00
C ASP A 11 28.38 27.37 7.56
N VAL A 12 29.09 28.07 6.65
CA VAL A 12 29.25 27.66 5.24
C VAL A 12 30.22 26.46 5.09
N LEU A 13 31.17 26.29 6.00
CA LEU A 13 32.17 25.21 5.98
C LEU A 13 31.75 23.98 6.81
N GLN A 14 30.67 24.04 7.56
CA GLN A 14 30.10 22.84 8.19
C GLN A 14 29.52 21.94 7.11
N GLU A 15 30.20 20.83 6.84
CA GLU A 15 29.63 19.72 6.06
C GLU A 15 28.25 19.38 6.64
N PRO A 16 27.18 19.35 5.83
CA PRO A 16 25.87 19.04 6.35
C PRO A 16 25.91 17.66 6.99
N LYS A 17 25.63 17.60 8.30
CA LYS A 17 25.53 16.32 9.01
C LYS A 17 24.49 15.46 8.29
N LEU A 18 24.87 14.24 7.86
CA LEU A 18 23.95 13.31 7.22
C LEU A 18 22.74 13.01 8.11
N ILE A 19 22.95 12.94 9.44
CA ILE A 19 21.92 12.73 10.44
C ILE A 19 22.13 13.72 11.58
N ASP A 20 21.14 14.56 11.81
CA ASP A 20 21.04 15.46 12.95
C ASP A 20 20.08 14.86 13.99
N TRP A 21 20.66 14.28 15.04
CA TRP A 21 19.88 13.64 16.13
C TRP A 21 19.14 14.65 17.00
N GLU A 22 19.65 15.88 17.11
CA GLU A 22 19.00 16.97 17.85
C GLU A 22 17.69 17.35 17.15
N TRP A 23 17.75 17.59 15.85
CA TRP A 23 16.56 17.85 15.04
C TRP A 23 15.51 16.73 15.15
N ILE A 24 15.93 15.46 15.09
CA ILE A 24 15.02 14.32 15.23
C ILE A 24 14.31 14.35 16.59
N GLY A 25 15.06 14.64 17.67
CA GLY A 25 14.50 14.71 19.01
C GLY A 25 13.50 15.85 19.20
N GLU A 26 13.85 17.04 18.71
CA GLU A 26 13.00 18.24 18.81
C GLU A 26 11.72 18.14 17.99
N ASN A 27 11.79 17.58 16.78
CA ASN A 27 10.67 17.51 15.84
C ASN A 27 9.92 16.16 15.88
N PHE A 28 10.25 15.29 16.86
CA PHE A 28 9.68 13.95 16.94
C PHE A 28 8.16 13.97 17.05
N TRP A 29 7.61 14.79 17.95
CA TRP A 29 6.18 14.81 18.24
C TRP A 29 5.39 15.75 17.31
N GLU A 30 6.01 16.80 16.79
CA GLU A 30 5.33 17.82 15.98
C GLU A 30 5.33 17.49 14.49
N ASP A 31 6.40 16.88 13.97
CA ASP A 31 6.56 16.60 12.54
C ASP A 31 6.55 15.08 12.24
N ILE A 32 7.37 14.30 12.96
CA ILE A 32 7.60 12.90 12.60
C ILE A 32 6.36 12.03 12.93
N VAL A 33 5.82 12.14 14.15
CA VAL A 33 4.66 11.33 14.55
C VAL A 33 3.43 11.62 13.70
N PRO A 34 3.04 12.87 13.41
CA PRO A 34 1.94 13.17 12.50
C PRO A 34 2.19 12.67 11.07
N ALA A 35 3.41 12.74 10.57
CA ALA A 35 3.77 12.19 9.26
C ALA A 35 3.58 10.67 9.21
N VAL A 36 4.00 9.94 10.25
CA VAL A 36 3.77 8.48 10.37
C VAL A 36 2.27 8.17 10.41
N GLN A 37 1.51 8.87 11.25
CA GLN A 37 0.06 8.68 11.37
C GLN A 37 -0.66 8.95 10.05
N GLY A 38 -0.33 10.04 9.37
CA GLY A 38 -0.87 10.37 8.05
C GLY A 38 -0.55 9.29 7.01
N HIS A 39 0.67 8.76 7.04
CA HIS A 39 1.08 7.70 6.10
C HIS A 39 0.35 6.37 6.36
N ILE A 40 0.18 5.99 7.62
CA ILE A 40 -0.62 4.84 8.02
C ILE A 40 -2.08 5.02 7.57
N PHE A 41 -2.66 6.19 7.81
CA PHE A 41 -4.03 6.50 7.40
C PHE A 41 -4.22 6.37 5.89
N LEU A 42 -3.37 7.01 5.08
CA LEU A 42 -3.42 6.93 3.62
C LEU A 42 -3.34 5.48 3.14
N SER A 43 -2.37 4.73 3.65
CA SER A 43 -2.12 3.35 3.24
C SER A 43 -3.27 2.43 3.66
N PHE A 44 -3.68 2.50 4.93
CA PHE A 44 -4.73 1.64 5.46
C PHE A 44 -6.09 1.88 4.79
N VAL A 45 -6.50 3.14 4.66
CA VAL A 45 -7.78 3.49 4.01
C VAL A 45 -7.77 3.04 2.55
N SER A 46 -6.67 3.28 1.83
CA SER A 46 -6.56 2.86 0.43
C SER A 46 -6.64 1.35 0.25
N VAL A 47 -5.92 0.57 1.08
CA VAL A 47 -6.00 -0.90 1.04
C VAL A 47 -7.41 -1.38 1.39
N ALA A 48 -8.03 -0.82 2.43
CA ALA A 48 -9.37 -1.22 2.86
C ALA A 48 -10.42 -0.96 1.76
N VAL A 49 -10.41 0.23 1.16
CA VAL A 49 -11.32 0.59 0.06
C VAL A 49 -11.05 -0.29 -1.16
N ALA A 50 -9.77 -0.51 -1.51
CA ALA A 50 -9.41 -1.37 -2.62
C ALA A 50 -9.87 -2.81 -2.42
N LEU A 51 -9.80 -3.37 -1.20
CA LEU A 51 -10.29 -4.71 -0.88
C LEU A 51 -11.80 -4.82 -1.02
N VAL A 52 -12.55 -3.82 -0.55
CA VAL A 52 -14.03 -3.78 -0.68
C VAL A 52 -14.46 -3.85 -2.14
N ILE A 53 -13.68 -3.25 -3.04
CA ILE A 53 -13.95 -3.27 -4.50
C ILE A 53 -13.38 -4.54 -5.15
N ALA A 54 -12.11 -4.84 -4.88
CA ALA A 54 -11.37 -5.87 -5.61
C ALA A 54 -11.83 -7.29 -5.29
N LEU A 55 -12.22 -7.60 -4.04
CA LEU A 55 -12.67 -8.95 -3.69
C LEU A 55 -13.97 -9.33 -4.42
N PRO A 56 -15.05 -8.54 -4.40
CA PRO A 56 -16.26 -8.86 -5.18
C PRO A 56 -16.00 -8.93 -6.68
N VAL A 57 -15.21 -7.98 -7.23
CA VAL A 57 -14.87 -7.96 -8.66
C VAL A 57 -14.01 -9.17 -9.04
N GLY A 58 -13.08 -9.57 -8.19
CA GLY A 58 -12.25 -10.76 -8.37
C GLY A 58 -13.07 -12.05 -8.34
N VAL A 59 -13.99 -12.19 -7.37
CA VAL A 59 -14.91 -13.34 -7.31
C VAL A 59 -15.80 -13.37 -8.55
N LEU A 60 -16.36 -12.23 -8.95
CA LEU A 60 -17.17 -12.14 -10.18
C LEU A 60 -16.36 -12.56 -11.42
N SER A 61 -15.12 -12.09 -11.52
CA SER A 61 -14.20 -12.41 -12.62
C SER A 61 -13.82 -13.90 -12.67
N ALA A 62 -13.66 -14.53 -11.50
CA ALA A 62 -13.41 -15.97 -11.40
C ALA A 62 -14.64 -16.78 -11.83
N ARG A 63 -15.86 -16.34 -11.46
CA ARG A 63 -17.12 -17.01 -11.83
C ARG A 63 -17.50 -16.81 -13.29
N TYR A 64 -17.34 -15.61 -13.81
CA TYR A 64 -17.69 -15.23 -15.17
C TYR A 64 -16.44 -14.86 -15.96
N ARG A 65 -15.81 -15.86 -16.58
CA ARG A 65 -14.53 -15.71 -17.30
C ARG A 65 -14.53 -14.60 -18.35
N LYS A 66 -15.67 -14.26 -18.93
CA LYS A 66 -15.82 -13.15 -19.87
C LYS A 66 -15.62 -11.76 -19.23
N VAL A 67 -15.78 -11.65 -17.91
CA VAL A 67 -15.59 -10.40 -17.15
C VAL A 67 -14.11 -10.14 -16.85
N TYR A 68 -13.30 -11.19 -16.71
CA TYR A 68 -11.89 -11.05 -16.31
C TYR A 68 -11.02 -10.23 -17.29
N PRO A 69 -11.06 -10.48 -18.63
CA PRO A 69 -10.24 -9.70 -19.56
C PRO A 69 -10.53 -8.20 -19.55
N PRO A 70 -11.77 -7.70 -19.68
CA PRO A 70 -12.04 -6.27 -19.65
C PRO A 70 -11.71 -5.63 -18.29
N VAL A 71 -11.95 -6.31 -17.18
CA VAL A 71 -11.58 -5.82 -15.84
C VAL A 71 -10.06 -5.66 -15.71
N THR A 72 -9.30 -6.68 -16.09
CA THR A 72 -7.83 -6.61 -16.04
C THR A 72 -7.25 -5.63 -17.05
N PHE A 73 -7.90 -5.43 -18.19
CA PHE A 73 -7.50 -4.41 -19.16
C PHE A 73 -7.65 -3.01 -18.58
N VAL A 74 -8.83 -2.66 -18.03
CA VAL A 74 -9.09 -1.34 -17.44
C VAL A 74 -8.16 -1.09 -16.24
N THR A 75 -8.09 -2.04 -15.30
CA THR A 75 -7.21 -1.89 -14.12
C THR A 75 -5.73 -1.90 -14.49
N GLY A 76 -5.35 -2.58 -15.57
CA GLY A 76 -4.02 -2.58 -16.15
C GLY A 76 -3.63 -1.21 -16.72
N ILE A 77 -4.55 -0.55 -17.44
CA ILE A 77 -4.35 0.82 -17.90
C ILE A 77 -4.11 1.76 -16.71
N LEU A 78 -4.99 1.71 -15.70
CA LEU A 78 -4.85 2.54 -14.48
C LEU A 78 -3.49 2.31 -13.79
N TYR A 79 -3.08 1.05 -13.69
CA TYR A 79 -1.80 0.67 -13.09
C TYR A 79 -0.59 1.15 -13.90
N SER A 80 -0.73 1.29 -15.21
CA SER A 80 0.36 1.72 -16.12
C SER A 80 0.58 3.23 -16.14
N ILE A 81 -0.37 4.03 -15.65
CA ILE A 81 -0.22 5.49 -15.59
C ILE A 81 0.85 5.82 -14.53
N PRO A 82 1.88 6.64 -14.84
CA PRO A 82 2.84 7.10 -13.82
C PRO A 82 2.12 7.81 -12.67
N SER A 83 2.52 7.51 -11.41
CA SER A 83 1.80 8.01 -10.22
C SER A 83 1.67 9.52 -10.16
N LEU A 84 2.73 10.28 -10.47
CA LEU A 84 2.66 11.74 -10.55
C LEU A 84 1.67 12.22 -11.61
N ALA A 85 1.59 11.53 -12.75
CA ALA A 85 0.63 11.87 -13.80
C ALA A 85 -0.80 11.60 -13.36
N LEU A 86 -1.05 10.47 -12.68
CA LEU A 86 -2.39 10.16 -12.16
C LEU A 86 -2.82 11.17 -11.10
N PHE A 87 -1.94 11.56 -10.17
CA PHE A 87 -2.21 12.62 -9.20
C PHE A 87 -2.56 13.94 -9.89
N ALA A 88 -1.76 14.35 -10.90
CA ALA A 88 -2.02 15.57 -11.66
C ALA A 88 -3.38 15.54 -12.39
N ILE A 89 -3.74 14.42 -13.00
CA ILE A 89 -5.05 14.22 -13.63
C ILE A 89 -6.16 14.37 -12.60
N LEU A 90 -6.05 13.71 -11.44
CA LEU A 90 -7.10 13.74 -10.43
C LEU A 90 -7.35 15.13 -9.85
N ILE A 91 -6.29 15.90 -9.54
CA ILE A 91 -6.45 17.27 -9.03
C ILE A 91 -6.94 18.25 -10.11
N SER A 92 -6.86 17.89 -11.40
CA SER A 92 -7.40 18.68 -12.51
C SER A 92 -8.91 18.50 -12.69
N ILE A 93 -9.51 17.51 -12.01
CA ILE A 93 -10.96 17.28 -12.07
C ILE A 93 -11.69 18.32 -11.20
N PRO A 94 -12.65 19.07 -11.77
CA PRO A 94 -13.43 20.04 -11.00
C PRO A 94 -14.08 19.40 -9.77
N GLY A 95 -13.89 19.99 -8.60
CA GLY A 95 -14.40 19.48 -7.31
C GLY A 95 -13.48 18.55 -6.57
N VAL A 96 -12.36 18.10 -7.16
CA VAL A 96 -11.31 17.37 -6.46
C VAL A 96 -10.28 18.36 -5.91
N ALA A 97 -10.27 18.56 -4.59
CA ALA A 97 -9.30 19.42 -3.95
C ALA A 97 -7.93 18.73 -3.81
N ILE A 98 -6.86 19.54 -3.80
CA ILE A 98 -5.51 19.06 -3.43
C ILE A 98 -5.56 18.52 -1.99
N GLY A 99 -4.91 17.38 -1.74
CA GLY A 99 -4.87 16.78 -0.41
C GLY A 99 -4.96 15.25 -0.40
N PRO A 100 -5.38 14.63 0.72
CA PRO A 100 -5.39 13.18 0.88
C PRO A 100 -6.35 12.43 -0.06
N ALA A 101 -7.49 13.04 -0.43
CA ALA A 101 -8.53 12.36 -1.21
C ALA A 101 -8.05 11.88 -2.60
N PRO A 102 -7.44 12.72 -3.48
CA PRO A 102 -6.92 12.25 -4.76
C PRO A 102 -5.79 11.23 -4.59
N VAL A 103 -5.00 11.33 -3.50
CA VAL A 103 -3.98 10.32 -3.20
C VAL A 103 -4.64 8.96 -2.93
N ILE A 104 -5.65 8.90 -2.05
CA ILE A 104 -6.38 7.67 -1.75
C ILE A 104 -7.02 7.08 -3.02
N ILE A 105 -7.66 7.89 -3.87
CA ILE A 105 -8.27 7.43 -5.12
C ILE A 105 -7.22 6.76 -6.03
N ALA A 106 -6.06 7.39 -6.21
CA ALA A 106 -4.98 6.83 -7.02
C ALA A 106 -4.42 5.55 -6.43
N LEU A 107 -4.17 5.51 -5.12
CA LEU A 107 -3.66 4.33 -4.43
C LEU A 107 -4.63 3.15 -4.53
N VAL A 108 -5.94 3.41 -4.41
CA VAL A 108 -6.98 2.41 -4.67
C VAL A 108 -6.87 1.88 -6.10
N ALA A 109 -6.82 2.78 -7.10
CA ALA A 109 -6.72 2.39 -8.51
C ALA A 109 -5.51 1.48 -8.79
N TYR A 110 -4.34 1.78 -8.22
CA TYR A 110 -3.14 0.94 -8.34
C TYR A 110 -3.29 -0.43 -7.68
N SER A 111 -4.04 -0.51 -6.59
CA SER A 111 -4.22 -1.76 -5.86
C SER A 111 -5.17 -2.73 -6.56
N LEU A 112 -6.16 -2.21 -7.32
CA LEU A 112 -7.20 -3.03 -7.93
C LEU A 112 -6.64 -4.15 -8.81
N LEU A 113 -5.67 -3.85 -9.68
CA LEU A 113 -5.08 -4.86 -10.56
C LEU A 113 -4.45 -6.01 -9.78
N ILE A 114 -3.64 -5.68 -8.77
CA ILE A 114 -2.92 -6.65 -7.94
C ILE A 114 -3.92 -7.53 -7.19
N LEU A 115 -4.88 -6.91 -6.51
CA LEU A 115 -5.86 -7.60 -5.67
C LEU A 115 -6.81 -8.48 -6.48
N ILE A 116 -7.32 -7.98 -7.62
CA ILE A 116 -8.22 -8.74 -8.48
C ILE A 116 -7.52 -9.96 -9.06
N ARG A 117 -6.29 -9.80 -9.59
CA ARG A 117 -5.52 -10.93 -10.13
C ARG A 117 -5.23 -11.99 -9.08
N ASN A 118 -4.83 -11.59 -7.88
CA ASN A 118 -4.55 -12.55 -6.81
C ASN A 118 -5.83 -13.19 -6.27
N THR A 119 -6.97 -12.49 -6.26
CA THR A 119 -8.26 -13.09 -5.90
C THR A 119 -8.66 -14.16 -6.92
N VAL A 120 -8.56 -13.88 -8.21
CA VAL A 120 -8.85 -14.86 -9.27
C VAL A 120 -7.88 -16.04 -9.19
N ALA A 121 -6.57 -15.79 -9.09
CA ALA A 121 -5.55 -16.84 -8.99
C ALA A 121 -5.77 -17.72 -7.75
N GLY A 122 -6.17 -17.11 -6.62
CA GLY A 122 -6.49 -17.85 -5.40
C GLY A 122 -7.69 -18.78 -5.59
N LEU A 123 -8.77 -18.30 -6.17
CA LEU A 123 -9.94 -19.13 -6.44
C LEU A 123 -9.66 -20.21 -7.47
N ASP A 124 -8.83 -19.92 -8.49
CA ASP A 124 -8.42 -20.90 -9.50
C ASP A 124 -7.46 -21.97 -8.97
N SER A 125 -6.79 -21.72 -7.86
CA SER A 125 -5.90 -22.70 -7.23
C SER A 125 -6.62 -23.80 -6.45
N VAL A 126 -7.94 -23.67 -6.25
CA VAL A 126 -8.74 -24.69 -5.55
C VAL A 126 -8.96 -25.88 -6.47
N PRO A 127 -8.58 -27.13 -6.06
CA PRO A 127 -8.73 -28.30 -6.87
C PRO A 127 -10.20 -28.54 -7.27
N PRO A 128 -10.49 -28.82 -8.57
CA PRO A 128 -11.85 -29.10 -9.05
C PRO A 128 -12.53 -30.25 -8.29
N GLU A 129 -11.77 -31.28 -7.93
CA GLU A 129 -12.25 -32.45 -7.19
C GLU A 129 -12.83 -32.07 -5.82
N THR A 130 -12.23 -31.06 -5.17
CA THR A 130 -12.72 -30.53 -3.89
C THR A 130 -14.07 -29.82 -4.07
N ILE A 131 -14.23 -29.08 -5.17
CA ILE A 131 -15.47 -28.40 -5.52
C ILE A 131 -16.56 -29.42 -5.84
N ASP A 132 -16.22 -30.48 -6.62
CA ASP A 132 -17.16 -31.52 -7.00
C ASP A 132 -17.60 -32.37 -5.80
N ALA A 133 -16.69 -32.70 -4.90
CA ALA A 133 -17.04 -33.35 -3.63
C ALA A 133 -18.00 -32.48 -2.79
N ALA A 134 -17.79 -31.16 -2.72
CA ALA A 134 -18.69 -30.26 -2.03
C ALA A 134 -20.09 -30.21 -2.67
N ARG A 135 -20.17 -30.26 -4.00
CA ARG A 135 -21.45 -30.36 -4.72
C ARG A 135 -22.13 -31.69 -4.43
N GLY A 136 -21.38 -32.80 -4.44
CA GLY A 136 -21.90 -34.12 -4.11
C GLY A 136 -22.47 -34.20 -2.71
N MET A 137 -21.96 -33.43 -1.76
CA MET A 137 -22.50 -33.27 -0.40
C MET A 137 -23.74 -32.36 -0.33
N GLY A 138 -24.21 -31.80 -1.46
CA GLY A 138 -25.42 -30.97 -1.52
C GLY A 138 -25.18 -29.49 -1.16
N LEU A 139 -23.93 -29.01 -1.13
CA LEU A 139 -23.66 -27.58 -0.88
C LEU A 139 -24.09 -26.74 -2.08
N THR A 140 -24.76 -25.64 -1.80
CA THR A 140 -25.09 -24.61 -2.81
C THR A 140 -23.82 -23.86 -3.27
N ASN A 141 -23.83 -23.25 -4.45
CA ASN A 141 -22.71 -22.48 -4.98
C ASN A 141 -22.22 -21.38 -4.01
N ARG A 142 -23.12 -20.76 -3.25
CA ARG A 142 -22.77 -19.77 -2.23
C ARG A 142 -22.07 -20.41 -1.04
N GLN A 143 -22.53 -21.57 -0.60
CA GLN A 143 -21.88 -22.33 0.49
C GLN A 143 -20.50 -22.83 0.06
N ILE A 144 -20.36 -23.29 -1.19
CA ILE A 144 -19.06 -23.71 -1.75
C ILE A 144 -18.09 -22.51 -1.74
N LEU A 145 -18.52 -21.34 -2.23
CA LEU A 145 -17.68 -20.14 -2.24
C LEU A 145 -17.15 -19.79 -0.84
N PHE A 146 -18.05 -19.64 0.15
CA PHE A 146 -17.66 -19.15 1.47
C PHE A 146 -17.05 -20.20 2.40
N ARG A 147 -17.42 -21.49 2.25
CA ARG A 147 -16.96 -22.57 3.13
C ARG A 147 -15.81 -23.39 2.58
N VAL A 148 -15.59 -23.36 1.26
CA VAL A 148 -14.58 -24.18 0.59
C VAL A 148 -13.56 -23.35 -0.17
N GLU A 149 -14.05 -22.60 -1.19
CA GLU A 149 -13.15 -21.91 -2.11
C GLU A 149 -12.39 -20.75 -1.45
N LEU A 150 -13.09 -19.80 -0.80
CA LEU A 150 -12.45 -18.66 -0.16
C LEU A 150 -11.46 -19.07 0.94
N PRO A 151 -11.77 -20.00 1.86
CA PRO A 151 -10.78 -20.47 2.84
C PRO A 151 -9.54 -21.10 2.18
N LEU A 152 -9.71 -21.87 1.11
CA LEU A 152 -8.58 -22.49 0.40
C LEU A 152 -7.80 -21.48 -0.47
N ALA A 153 -8.49 -20.47 -1.03
CA ALA A 153 -7.89 -19.39 -1.80
C ALA A 153 -7.17 -18.34 -0.93
N LEU A 154 -7.52 -18.27 0.37
CA LEU A 154 -7.07 -17.24 1.29
C LEU A 154 -5.55 -16.99 1.28
N PRO A 155 -4.68 -18.01 1.22
CA PRO A 155 -3.24 -17.81 1.17
C PRO A 155 -2.76 -16.97 -0.02
N VAL A 156 -3.33 -17.22 -1.19
CA VAL A 156 -2.97 -16.50 -2.42
C VAL A 156 -3.55 -15.08 -2.38
N ILE A 157 -4.77 -14.94 -1.85
CA ILE A 157 -5.42 -13.63 -1.67
C ILE A 157 -4.60 -12.78 -0.70
N VAL A 158 -4.18 -13.33 0.45
CA VAL A 158 -3.37 -12.58 1.43
C VAL A 158 -1.99 -12.23 0.87
N ALA A 159 -1.37 -13.11 0.08
CA ALA A 159 -0.14 -12.76 -0.64
C ALA A 159 -0.34 -11.56 -1.57
N GLY A 160 -1.48 -11.48 -2.26
CA GLY A 160 -1.87 -10.32 -3.06
C GLY A 160 -2.06 -9.05 -2.23
N ILE A 161 -2.69 -9.18 -1.05
CA ILE A 161 -2.88 -8.05 -0.11
C ILE A 161 -1.52 -7.54 0.37
N ARG A 162 -0.56 -8.41 0.67
CA ARG A 162 0.80 -8.05 1.08
C ARG A 162 1.51 -7.23 -0.02
N ILE A 163 1.50 -7.74 -1.25
CA ILE A 163 2.11 -7.04 -2.40
C ILE A 163 1.45 -5.67 -2.59
N ALA A 164 0.13 -5.59 -2.58
CA ALA A 164 -0.60 -4.33 -2.72
C ALA A 164 -0.27 -3.35 -1.60
N THR A 165 -0.23 -3.80 -0.34
CA THR A 165 0.07 -2.95 0.83
C THR A 165 1.47 -2.35 0.75
N VAL A 166 2.50 -3.16 0.47
CA VAL A 166 3.88 -2.67 0.33
C VAL A 166 3.99 -1.67 -0.84
N THR A 167 3.35 -1.98 -1.98
CA THR A 167 3.30 -1.08 -3.13
C THR A 167 2.63 0.25 -2.79
N ILE A 168 1.48 0.21 -2.10
CA ILE A 168 0.75 1.43 -1.66
C ILE A 168 1.61 2.28 -0.74
N ILE A 169 2.25 1.69 0.27
CA ILE A 169 3.13 2.42 1.20
C ILE A 169 4.23 3.13 0.40
N GLY A 170 4.84 2.48 -0.58
CA GLY A 170 5.84 3.12 -1.44
C GLY A 170 5.28 4.28 -2.27
N ILE A 171 4.15 4.08 -2.95
CA ILE A 171 3.54 5.12 -3.82
C ILE A 171 2.97 6.28 -2.99
N ALA A 172 2.48 6.03 -1.77
CA ALA A 172 1.95 7.07 -0.89
C ALA A 172 2.99 8.14 -0.54
N THR A 173 4.29 7.82 -0.54
CA THR A 173 5.35 8.84 -0.36
C THR A 173 5.29 9.92 -1.44
N ILE A 174 4.98 9.54 -2.69
CA ILE A 174 4.87 10.47 -3.81
C ILE A 174 3.62 11.34 -3.70
N GLY A 175 2.57 10.85 -3.01
CA GLY A 175 1.34 11.60 -2.75
C GLY A 175 1.54 12.91 -1.99
N ALA A 176 2.63 13.04 -1.24
CA ALA A 176 3.01 14.28 -0.55
C ALA A 176 3.25 15.44 -1.52
N TYR A 177 3.65 15.17 -2.77
CA TYR A 177 3.83 16.19 -3.80
C TYR A 177 2.56 17.00 -4.08
N ILE A 178 1.39 16.44 -3.84
CA ILE A 178 0.09 17.11 -3.96
C ILE A 178 -0.57 17.36 -2.58
N ASN A 179 0.24 17.62 -1.56
CA ASN A 179 -0.20 17.83 -0.18
C ASN A 179 -1.04 16.67 0.40
N GLY A 180 -0.77 15.46 -0.04
CA GLY A 180 -1.40 14.26 0.53
C GLY A 180 -0.99 13.97 1.96
N GLY A 181 0.12 14.54 2.42
CA GLY A 181 0.68 14.31 3.74
C GLY A 181 1.51 13.03 3.85
N GLY A 182 1.69 12.56 5.07
CA GLY A 182 2.44 11.34 5.36
C GLY A 182 3.96 11.51 5.31
N LEU A 183 4.68 10.38 5.38
CA LEU A 183 6.16 10.35 5.43
C LEU A 183 6.83 10.96 4.19
N GLY A 184 6.11 11.00 3.07
CA GLY A 184 6.57 11.68 1.86
C GLY A 184 6.79 13.18 2.08
N GLN A 185 6.03 13.82 3.00
CA GLN A 185 6.20 15.23 3.32
C GLN A 185 7.62 15.51 3.85
N LEU A 186 8.10 14.69 4.79
CA LEU A 186 9.47 14.80 5.30
C LEU A 186 10.51 14.68 4.18
N ILE A 187 10.29 13.75 3.23
CA ILE A 187 11.21 13.53 2.11
C ILE A 187 11.24 14.77 1.20
N PHE A 188 10.08 15.28 0.76
CA PHE A 188 10.02 16.40 -0.16
C PHE A 188 10.46 17.73 0.48
N ASP A 189 10.10 17.97 1.75
CA ASP A 189 10.57 19.12 2.51
C ASP A 189 12.09 19.07 2.70
N GLY A 190 12.63 17.88 3.02
CA GLY A 190 14.07 17.65 3.12
C GLY A 190 14.80 17.89 1.81
N ILE A 191 14.24 17.48 0.66
CA ILE A 191 14.78 17.76 -0.66
C ILE A 191 14.79 19.27 -0.93
N SER A 192 13.66 19.95 -0.64
CA SER A 192 13.49 21.40 -0.88
C SER A 192 14.43 22.23 -0.03
N ARG A 193 14.69 21.81 1.20
CA ARG A 193 15.58 22.49 2.16
C ARG A 193 17.04 22.02 2.06
N GLN A 194 17.34 21.05 1.19
CA GLN A 194 18.65 20.39 1.13
C GLN A 194 19.09 19.83 2.49
N PHE A 195 18.15 19.27 3.25
CA PHE A 195 18.37 18.76 4.60
C PHE A 195 18.30 17.22 4.65
N PRO A 196 19.46 16.53 4.57
CA PRO A 196 19.51 15.07 4.44
C PRO A 196 18.82 14.31 5.56
N THR A 197 18.83 14.84 6.78
CA THR A 197 18.20 14.22 7.96
C THR A 197 16.70 13.99 7.73
N MET A 198 15.97 14.97 7.20
CA MET A 198 14.54 14.81 6.92
C MET A 198 14.31 13.73 5.84
N ILE A 199 15.13 13.74 4.77
CA ILE A 199 15.03 12.78 3.68
C ILE A 199 15.24 11.35 4.20
N ILE A 200 16.32 11.15 4.96
CA ILE A 200 16.68 9.84 5.51
C ILE A 200 15.64 9.37 6.51
N THR A 201 15.17 10.25 7.42
CA THR A 201 14.14 9.93 8.40
C THR A 201 12.85 9.50 7.72
N GLY A 202 12.36 10.26 6.73
CA GLY A 202 11.15 9.90 5.99
C GLY A 202 11.29 8.58 5.23
N ALA A 203 12.43 8.36 4.55
CA ALA A 203 12.68 7.15 3.78
C ALA A 203 12.82 5.90 4.67
N VAL A 204 13.56 6.01 5.78
CA VAL A 204 13.76 4.89 6.73
C VAL A 204 12.43 4.52 7.39
N LEU A 205 11.64 5.50 7.83
CA LEU A 205 10.34 5.24 8.46
C LEU A 205 9.34 4.66 7.48
N ALA A 206 9.30 5.12 6.22
CA ALA A 206 8.44 4.54 5.19
C ALA A 206 8.81 3.08 4.88
N THR A 207 10.11 2.81 4.78
CA THR A 207 10.63 1.44 4.58
C THR A 207 10.32 0.54 5.78
N ALA A 208 10.54 1.03 7.00
CA ALA A 208 10.21 0.30 8.22
C ALA A 208 8.71 -0.01 8.31
N LEU A 209 7.85 0.98 7.98
CA LEU A 209 6.40 0.78 7.94
C LEU A 209 6.00 -0.30 6.93
N ALA A 210 6.58 -0.30 5.73
CA ALA A 210 6.32 -1.32 4.72
C ALA A 210 6.73 -2.72 5.19
N ILE A 211 7.91 -2.85 5.81
CA ILE A 211 8.41 -4.12 6.36
C ILE A 211 7.50 -4.60 7.51
N ILE A 212 7.13 -3.71 8.43
CA ILE A 212 6.25 -4.05 9.56
C ILE A 212 4.88 -4.51 9.04
N ALA A 213 4.30 -3.78 8.09
CA ALA A 213 3.01 -4.15 7.47
C ALA A 213 3.09 -5.53 6.79
N ASP A 214 4.17 -5.81 6.03
CA ASP A 214 4.38 -7.11 5.40
C ASP A 214 4.52 -8.24 6.41
N LEU A 215 5.29 -8.03 7.49
CA LEU A 215 5.47 -9.03 8.55
C LEU A 215 4.17 -9.29 9.32
N LEU A 216 3.37 -8.27 9.60
CA LEU A 216 2.07 -8.42 10.26
C LEU A 216 1.10 -9.21 9.38
N LEU A 217 1.03 -8.91 8.08
CA LEU A 217 0.19 -9.65 7.13
C LEU A 217 0.70 -11.08 6.94
N LEU A 218 2.02 -11.32 6.95
CA LEU A 218 2.61 -12.67 6.92
C LEU A 218 2.23 -13.47 8.18
N ALA A 219 2.27 -12.83 9.34
CA ALA A 219 1.85 -13.46 10.59
C ALA A 219 0.35 -13.81 10.55
N LEU A 220 -0.48 -12.90 10.05
CA LEU A 220 -1.91 -13.13 9.82
C LEU A 220 -2.15 -14.31 8.86
N GLU A 221 -1.44 -14.36 7.74
CA GLU A 221 -1.50 -15.47 6.79
C GLU A 221 -1.20 -16.81 7.47
N ARG A 222 -0.13 -16.87 8.26
CA ARG A 222 0.25 -18.09 8.99
C ARG A 222 -0.79 -18.49 10.03
N TYR A 223 -1.41 -17.54 10.69
CA TYR A 223 -2.49 -17.79 11.66
C TYR A 223 -3.75 -18.36 10.97
N LEU A 224 -4.09 -17.85 9.81
CA LEU A 224 -5.26 -18.27 9.03
C LEU A 224 -5.07 -19.62 8.29
N ARG A 225 -3.88 -20.25 8.37
CA ARG A 225 -3.54 -21.53 7.72
C ARG A 225 -3.32 -22.68 8.71
N PRO A 226 -4.25 -23.04 9.61
CA PRO A 226 -4.01 -24.12 10.58
C PRO A 226 -3.77 -25.49 9.93
N TRP A 227 -4.38 -25.76 8.75
CA TRP A 227 -4.24 -27.02 8.01
C TRP A 227 -2.86 -27.24 7.37
N ALA A 228 -2.08 -26.21 7.12
CA ALA A 228 -0.73 -26.36 6.59
C ALA A 228 0.28 -26.91 7.62
N ARG A 229 -0.06 -26.86 8.90
CA ARG A 229 0.76 -27.43 9.99
C ARG A 229 0.61 -28.95 10.10
N ALA A 230 -0.57 -29.49 9.76
CA ALA A 230 -0.87 -30.94 9.86
C ALA A 230 -0.12 -31.82 8.83
N ARG A 231 0.50 -31.25 7.80
CA ARG A 231 1.29 -32.01 6.80
C ARG A 231 2.78 -32.15 7.17
N ARG A 232 3.23 -31.61 8.30
CA ARG A 232 4.64 -31.68 8.74
C ARG A 232 4.89 -32.67 9.89
N THR A 233 3.87 -33.36 10.34
CA THR A 233 3.91 -34.52 11.25
C THR A 233 3.57 -35.79 10.49
#